data_d419ccf748e74082c15d04583c0bc794
#
_entry.id   d419ccf748e74082c15d04583c0bc794
#
_cell.length_a   1.000
_cell.length_b   1.000
_cell.length_c   1.000
_cell.angle_alpha   90.00
_cell.angle_beta   90.00
_cell.angle_gamma   90.00
#
_symmetry.space_group_name_H-M   'P 1'
#
loop_
_entity.id
_entity.type
_entity.pdbx_description
1 polymer ?
#
loop_
_entity_poly.entity_id
_entity_poly.type
_entity_poly.pdbx_seq_one_letter_code
_entity_poly.pdbx_strand_id
1 'polypeptide(L)'
;MTTPSRPAGETAPEGAVPAGAAPRGAAPEETAPAGDTTLLVIAKEPLPGRAKTRLCPPCTPQQAARLAAAALHDTLEAVRAMPAARRVLVLSGQPGAWLPPGFDVVPQCSGGLDERLAAAFAAAGSGPALLVGMDTPQVTPALLEPALGPDGWQECDAWFGPALDGGFWTLGLARPDPALLRGVPMSTATTGQAQLDRLAQEGLRVRRLPALRDVDTAEDAVRVAAEAPGSRFAAAVAAVPELRPYRPGIPAGRSPEETAPHRTAAP
;
A
#
# COMPACT_ATOMS: atom_id res chain seq x y z
N MET A 1 77.56 10.17 -46.39
CA MET A 1 78.04 8.99 -47.16
C MET A 1 77.25 7.79 -46.67
N THR A 2 76.56 7.23 -47.61
CA THR A 2 76.05 5.88 -47.74
C THR A 2 74.81 5.47 -46.95
N THR A 3 73.69 5.64 -47.60
CA THR A 3 72.56 4.69 -47.56
C THR A 3 73.03 3.31 -48.07
N PRO A 4 72.40 2.21 -47.62
CA PRO A 4 71.43 1.62 -48.54
C PRO A 4 70.23 0.91 -47.85
N SER A 5 69.17 0.96 -48.64
CA SER A 5 68.23 -0.10 -49.08
C SER A 5 67.41 -0.91 -48.09
N ARG A 6 66.15 -0.69 -48.29
CA ARG A 6 65.00 -1.57 -48.01
C ARG A 6 65.05 -2.84 -48.88
N PRO A 7 64.47 -3.93 -48.44
CA PRO A 7 63.55 -4.67 -49.33
C PRO A 7 62.17 -4.87 -48.75
N ALA A 8 61.29 -5.11 -49.69
CA ALA A 8 59.82 -5.10 -49.64
C ALA A 8 59.25 -6.43 -49.17
N GLY A 9 58.02 -6.38 -48.68
CA GLY A 9 56.96 -7.32 -49.00
C GLY A 9 56.80 -8.46 -48.02
N GLU A 10 55.77 -8.32 -47.14
CA GLU A 10 55.00 -9.50 -46.81
C GLU A 10 53.55 -9.13 -46.57
N THR A 11 52.72 -9.85 -47.27
CA THR A 11 51.26 -9.75 -47.39
C THR A 11 50.57 -10.12 -46.10
N ALA A 12 49.60 -9.37 -45.67
CA ALA A 12 48.64 -9.71 -44.62
C ALA A 12 47.73 -10.85 -45.06
N PRO A 13 47.37 -11.78 -44.16
CA PRO A 13 46.18 -12.60 -44.34
C PRO A 13 44.94 -11.91 -43.72
N GLU A 14 43.96 -11.82 -44.56
CA GLU A 14 42.56 -11.47 -44.28
C GLU A 14 41.92 -12.49 -43.35
N GLY A 15 41.01 -12.02 -42.45
CA GLY A 15 39.87 -12.79 -42.01
C GLY A 15 40.01 -13.49 -40.64
N ALA A 16 39.76 -12.75 -39.53
CA ALA A 16 39.24 -13.37 -38.31
C ALA A 16 38.01 -12.57 -37.86
N VAL A 17 36.83 -13.12 -38.14
CA VAL A 17 35.55 -12.70 -37.59
C VAL A 17 35.61 -12.94 -36.07
N PRO A 18 35.32 -11.96 -35.18
CA PRO A 18 35.22 -12.21 -33.79
C PRO A 18 34.00 -13.09 -33.50
N ALA A 19 34.21 -14.25 -32.92
CA ALA A 19 33.20 -15.16 -32.43
C ALA A 19 32.27 -14.43 -31.47
N GLY A 20 30.97 -14.60 -31.72
CA GLY A 20 29.87 -13.96 -30.93
C GLY A 20 30.06 -14.20 -29.44
N ALA A 21 29.91 -13.11 -28.70
CA ALA A 21 29.81 -13.17 -27.25
C ALA A 21 28.56 -14.00 -26.89
N ALA A 22 28.77 -15.13 -26.25
CA ALA A 22 27.68 -15.89 -25.64
C ALA A 22 26.92 -14.99 -24.67
N PRO A 23 25.58 -15.09 -24.60
CA PRO A 23 24.83 -14.35 -23.59
C PRO A 23 25.36 -14.72 -22.22
N ARG A 24 25.76 -13.73 -21.44
CA ARG A 24 26.09 -13.90 -20.04
C ARG A 24 24.86 -14.49 -19.37
N GLY A 25 24.94 -15.76 -18.96
CA GLY A 25 23.95 -16.40 -18.14
C GLY A 25 23.67 -15.48 -16.95
N ALA A 26 22.41 -15.10 -16.78
CA ALA A 26 21.97 -14.44 -15.56
C ALA A 26 22.39 -15.35 -14.40
N ALA A 27 23.15 -14.82 -13.48
CA ALA A 27 23.42 -15.51 -12.22
C ALA A 27 22.06 -15.83 -11.58
N PRO A 28 21.88 -17.01 -10.96
CA PRO A 28 20.65 -17.30 -10.23
C PRO A 28 20.43 -16.18 -9.22
N GLU A 29 19.33 -15.45 -9.35
CA GLU A 29 18.94 -14.38 -8.43
C GLU A 29 18.75 -15.03 -7.07
N GLU A 30 19.57 -14.66 -6.12
CA GLU A 30 19.54 -15.11 -4.74
C GLU A 30 18.19 -14.65 -4.14
N THR A 31 17.29 -15.60 -3.91
CA THR A 31 15.96 -15.33 -3.36
C THR A 31 16.14 -14.92 -1.91
N ALA A 32 15.73 -13.72 -1.56
CA ALA A 32 15.85 -13.21 -0.20
C ALA A 32 15.10 -14.12 0.79
N PRO A 33 15.71 -14.55 1.91
CA PRO A 33 15.05 -15.39 2.90
C PRO A 33 13.88 -14.65 3.57
N ALA A 34 12.88 -15.41 4.04
CA ALA A 34 11.75 -14.89 4.81
C ALA A 34 12.27 -14.12 6.04
N GLY A 35 11.95 -12.85 6.12
CA GLY A 35 12.48 -11.96 7.16
C GLY A 35 13.33 -10.81 6.62
N ASP A 36 13.76 -10.86 5.36
CA ASP A 36 14.53 -9.78 4.73
C ASP A 36 13.64 -8.73 4.06
N THR A 37 12.32 -8.91 4.11
CA THR A 37 11.35 -7.96 3.56
C THR A 37 11.22 -6.73 4.47
N THR A 38 11.37 -5.55 3.91
CA THR A 38 11.02 -4.29 4.58
C THR A 38 9.52 -4.09 4.55
N LEU A 39 8.90 -3.94 5.71
CA LEU A 39 7.47 -3.60 5.83
C LEU A 39 7.31 -2.09 5.93
N LEU A 40 6.52 -1.53 5.02
CA LEU A 40 6.21 -0.10 4.96
C LEU A 40 4.75 0.10 5.35
N VAL A 41 4.47 1.06 6.22
CA VAL A 41 3.12 1.55 6.46
C VAL A 41 3.06 3.01 6.04
N ILE A 42 2.17 3.34 5.09
CA ILE A 42 1.96 4.74 4.70
C ILE A 42 0.74 5.29 5.43
N ALA A 43 0.92 6.39 6.15
CA ALA A 43 -0.11 6.94 7.01
C ALA A 43 -0.09 8.47 7.08
N LYS A 44 -1.26 9.05 7.42
CA LYS A 44 -1.39 10.43 7.88
C LYS A 44 -1.64 10.45 9.37
N GLU A 45 -1.12 11.47 10.04
CA GLU A 45 -1.45 11.73 11.44
C GLU A 45 -2.97 11.84 11.61
N PRO A 46 -3.58 11.08 12.55
CA PRO A 46 -5.02 11.04 12.75
C PRO A 46 -5.53 12.27 13.51
N LEU A 47 -5.55 13.43 12.84
CA LEU A 47 -6.00 14.70 13.40
C LEU A 47 -7.47 15.01 13.05
N PRO A 48 -8.23 15.63 13.98
CA PRO A 48 -9.59 16.08 13.71
C PRO A 48 -9.67 17.00 12.50
N GLY A 49 -10.61 16.72 11.59
CA GLY A 49 -10.82 17.49 10.35
C GLY A 49 -9.76 17.27 9.26
N ARG A 50 -8.73 16.43 9.49
CA ARG A 50 -7.67 16.12 8.52
C ARG A 50 -7.64 14.65 8.10
N ALA A 51 -8.09 13.74 8.98
CA ALA A 51 -8.21 12.32 8.71
C ALA A 51 -9.67 11.91 8.66
N LYS A 52 -10.03 11.01 7.73
CA LYS A 52 -11.37 10.39 7.62
C LYS A 52 -12.53 11.38 7.58
N THR A 53 -12.38 12.48 6.86
CA THR A 53 -13.40 13.53 6.76
C THR A 53 -14.72 13.04 6.14
N ARG A 54 -14.70 11.96 5.35
CA ARG A 54 -15.89 11.32 4.78
C ARG A 54 -16.74 10.55 5.81
N LEU A 55 -16.20 10.34 7.02
CA LEU A 55 -17.01 9.86 8.15
C LEU A 55 -17.90 10.96 8.74
N CYS A 56 -17.68 12.21 8.38
CA CYS A 56 -18.41 13.36 8.89
C CYS A 56 -19.33 13.99 7.82
N PRO A 57 -20.66 13.87 7.95
CA PRO A 57 -21.43 13.16 8.97
C PRO A 57 -21.40 11.62 8.78
N PRO A 58 -21.86 10.80 9.77
CA PRO A 58 -22.50 11.20 11.02
C PRO A 58 -21.51 11.45 12.18
N CYS A 59 -20.23 11.07 12.02
CA CYS A 59 -19.22 11.29 13.05
C CYS A 59 -18.84 12.77 13.18
N THR A 60 -18.50 13.20 14.38
CA THR A 60 -17.75 14.45 14.57
C THR A 60 -16.31 14.30 14.09
N PRO A 61 -15.60 15.40 13.76
CA PRO A 61 -14.18 15.33 13.41
C PRO A 61 -13.30 14.65 14.45
N GLN A 62 -13.63 14.80 15.74
CA GLN A 62 -12.93 14.16 16.85
C GLN A 62 -13.16 12.65 16.88
N GLN A 63 -14.39 12.20 16.62
CA GLN A 63 -14.73 10.78 16.51
C GLN A 63 -14.02 10.16 15.31
N ALA A 64 -14.06 10.80 14.15
CA ALA A 64 -13.37 10.35 12.94
C ALA A 64 -11.84 10.20 13.15
N ALA A 65 -11.22 11.16 13.83
CA ALA A 65 -9.80 11.08 14.18
C ALA A 65 -9.48 9.92 15.16
N ARG A 66 -10.36 9.65 16.14
CA ARG A 66 -10.21 8.49 17.05
C ARG A 66 -10.33 7.17 16.30
N LEU A 67 -11.28 7.06 15.36
CA LEU A 67 -11.43 5.89 14.50
C LEU A 67 -10.19 5.69 13.62
N ALA A 68 -9.68 6.76 13.01
CA ALA A 68 -8.44 6.71 12.23
C ALA A 68 -7.22 6.28 13.07
N ALA A 69 -7.11 6.78 14.31
CA ALA A 69 -6.04 6.39 15.22
C ALA A 69 -6.13 4.91 15.63
N ALA A 70 -7.34 4.41 15.89
CA ALA A 70 -7.57 3.01 16.21
C ALA A 70 -7.24 2.09 15.02
N ALA A 71 -7.70 2.45 13.80
CA ALA A 71 -7.40 1.70 12.57
C ALA A 71 -5.90 1.63 12.30
N LEU A 72 -5.21 2.77 12.38
CA LEU A 72 -3.77 2.84 12.20
C LEU A 72 -3.03 2.01 13.25
N HIS A 73 -3.45 2.07 14.52
CA HIS A 73 -2.83 1.26 15.57
C HIS A 73 -2.97 -0.23 15.31
N ASP A 74 -4.17 -0.71 14.93
CA ASP A 74 -4.40 -2.13 14.62
C ASP A 74 -3.55 -2.58 13.43
N THR A 75 -3.45 -1.77 12.36
CA THR A 75 -2.57 -2.03 11.21
C THR A 75 -1.10 -2.12 11.64
N LEU A 76 -0.62 -1.19 12.48
CA LEU A 76 0.76 -1.20 12.96
C LEU A 76 1.05 -2.41 13.87
N GLU A 77 0.13 -2.81 14.73
CA GLU A 77 0.28 -4.01 15.55
C GLU A 77 0.32 -5.28 14.71
N ALA A 78 -0.52 -5.39 13.67
CA ALA A 78 -0.46 -6.49 12.73
C ALA A 78 0.91 -6.56 12.03
N VAL A 79 1.40 -5.42 11.51
CA VAL A 79 2.73 -5.31 10.88
C VAL A 79 3.85 -5.61 11.87
N ARG A 80 3.75 -5.17 13.12
CA ARG A 80 4.74 -5.45 14.18
C ARG A 80 4.87 -6.94 14.49
N ALA A 81 3.77 -7.67 14.41
CA ALA A 81 3.73 -9.11 14.69
C ALA A 81 4.35 -9.98 13.57
N MET A 82 4.66 -9.42 12.40
CA MET A 82 5.21 -10.16 11.26
C MET A 82 6.73 -10.19 11.26
N PRO A 83 7.36 -11.25 10.71
CA PRO A 83 8.79 -11.27 10.44
C PRO A 83 9.13 -10.18 9.41
N ALA A 84 10.15 -9.38 9.71
CA ALA A 84 10.61 -8.32 8.80
C ALA A 84 12.05 -7.95 9.12
N ALA A 85 12.83 -7.62 8.09
CA ALA A 85 14.15 -7.03 8.25
C ALA A 85 14.07 -5.64 8.88
N ARG A 86 13.05 -4.88 8.47
CA ARG A 86 12.83 -3.50 8.91
C ARG A 86 11.36 -3.15 8.85
N ARG A 87 10.88 -2.30 9.77
CA ARG A 87 9.52 -1.72 9.74
C ARG A 87 9.62 -0.21 9.68
N VAL A 88 8.99 0.37 8.67
CA VAL A 88 9.05 1.81 8.42
C VAL A 88 7.64 2.39 8.38
N LEU A 89 7.39 3.39 9.20
CA LEU A 89 6.20 4.22 9.11
C LEU A 89 6.50 5.46 8.28
N VAL A 90 5.94 5.54 7.07
CA VAL A 90 6.03 6.71 6.18
C VAL A 90 4.88 7.65 6.51
N LEU A 91 5.14 8.67 7.33
CA LEU A 91 4.13 9.45 8.01
C LEU A 91 4.02 10.89 7.48
N SER A 92 2.80 11.30 7.17
CA SER A 92 2.45 12.72 6.97
C SER A 92 1.93 13.31 8.29
N GLY A 93 2.76 14.06 9.00
CA GLY A 93 2.48 14.63 10.32
C GLY A 93 3.47 14.16 11.38
N GLN A 94 3.06 14.12 12.63
CA GLN A 94 3.90 13.75 13.76
C GLN A 94 3.46 12.41 14.38
N PRO A 95 4.41 11.59 14.88
CA PRO A 95 4.07 10.39 15.62
C PRO A 95 3.37 10.75 16.94
N GLY A 96 2.43 9.88 17.36
CA GLY A 96 1.65 10.06 18.58
C GLY A 96 1.57 8.78 19.41
N ALA A 97 0.75 8.78 20.46
CA ALA A 97 0.57 7.64 21.36
C ALA A 97 -0.06 6.38 20.68
N TRP A 98 -0.54 6.51 19.46
CA TRP A 98 -1.03 5.41 18.63
C TRP A 98 0.09 4.60 17.96
N LEU A 99 1.34 5.09 17.98
CA LEU A 99 2.49 4.40 17.36
C LEU A 99 3.10 3.40 18.35
N PRO A 100 3.07 2.08 18.06
CA PRO A 100 3.79 1.10 18.85
C PRO A 100 5.31 1.18 18.61
N PRO A 101 6.14 0.63 19.51
CA PRO A 101 7.59 0.60 19.31
C PRO A 101 7.98 -0.33 18.15
N GLY A 102 9.20 -0.14 17.62
CA GLY A 102 9.78 -1.00 16.59
C GLY A 102 9.56 -0.54 15.16
N PHE A 103 9.20 0.73 14.97
CA PHE A 103 9.12 1.38 13.67
C PHE A 103 10.12 2.52 13.55
N ASP A 104 10.81 2.56 12.42
CA ASP A 104 11.49 3.76 11.96
C ASP A 104 10.45 4.72 11.36
N VAL A 105 10.46 5.97 11.76
CA VAL A 105 9.53 6.98 11.23
C VAL A 105 10.23 7.83 10.18
N VAL A 106 9.67 7.83 8.97
CA VAL A 106 10.16 8.63 7.84
C VAL A 106 9.06 9.61 7.41
N PRO A 107 9.33 10.90 7.25
CA PRO A 107 8.32 11.84 6.76
C PRO A 107 7.95 11.54 5.31
N GLN A 108 6.67 11.70 4.97
CA GLN A 108 6.25 11.67 3.58
C GLN A 108 6.80 12.88 2.82
N CYS A 109 7.21 12.68 1.56
CA CYS A 109 7.53 13.79 0.68
C CYS A 109 6.28 14.60 0.30
N SER A 110 6.46 15.77 -0.26
CA SER A 110 5.42 16.54 -0.93
C SER A 110 5.00 15.87 -2.24
N GLY A 111 3.85 16.31 -2.80
CA GLY A 111 3.36 15.84 -4.09
C GLY A 111 2.15 14.90 -4.01
N GLY A 112 1.83 14.25 -5.11
CA GLY A 112 0.74 13.30 -5.26
C GLY A 112 0.90 12.03 -4.44
N LEU A 113 -0.15 11.21 -4.37
CA LEU A 113 -0.05 9.93 -3.66
C LEU A 113 0.93 8.98 -4.37
N ASP A 114 0.98 9.00 -5.70
CA ASP A 114 1.94 8.26 -6.52
C ASP A 114 3.40 8.61 -6.19
N GLU A 115 3.72 9.90 -6.04
CA GLU A 115 5.04 10.36 -5.65
C GLU A 115 5.40 9.96 -4.21
N ARG A 116 4.43 10.03 -3.30
CA ARG A 116 4.60 9.60 -1.90
C ARG A 116 4.81 8.09 -1.77
N LEU A 117 4.08 7.29 -2.55
CA LEU A 117 4.28 5.84 -2.63
C LEU A 117 5.64 5.51 -3.22
N ALA A 118 6.03 6.19 -4.31
CA ALA A 118 7.34 6.03 -4.92
C ALA A 118 8.48 6.34 -3.93
N ALA A 119 8.35 7.42 -3.16
CA ALA A 119 9.32 7.79 -2.13
C ALA A 119 9.35 6.77 -0.97
N ALA A 120 8.19 6.19 -0.60
CA ALA A 120 8.13 5.13 0.41
C ALA A 120 8.94 3.90 -0.03
N PHE A 121 8.76 3.44 -1.27
CA PHE A 121 9.53 2.32 -1.81
C PHE A 121 11.03 2.66 -1.96
N ALA A 122 11.38 3.89 -2.32
CA ALA A 122 12.79 4.33 -2.35
C ALA A 122 13.45 4.26 -0.96
N ALA A 123 12.69 4.47 0.12
CA ALA A 123 13.18 4.39 1.49
C ALA A 123 13.32 2.95 2.02
N ALA A 124 12.82 1.96 1.30
CA ALA A 124 12.86 0.55 1.72
C ALA A 124 14.25 -0.08 1.67
N GLY A 125 15.14 0.44 0.81
CA GLY A 125 16.45 -0.17 0.54
C GLY A 125 16.40 -1.12 -0.67
N SER A 126 17.38 -2.04 -0.74
CA SER A 126 17.58 -2.92 -1.92
C SER A 126 16.85 -4.25 -1.87
N GLY A 127 16.33 -4.67 -0.72
CA GLY A 127 15.59 -5.93 -0.54
C GLY A 127 14.11 -5.81 -0.89
N PRO A 128 13.35 -6.91 -0.82
CA PRO A 128 11.91 -6.88 -1.01
C PRO A 128 11.22 -5.91 -0.06
N ALA A 129 10.17 -5.26 -0.53
CA ALA A 129 9.38 -4.36 0.30
C ALA A 129 7.89 -4.61 0.10
N LEU A 130 7.13 -4.57 1.19
CA LEU A 130 5.68 -4.68 1.21
C LEU A 130 5.09 -3.48 1.91
N LEU A 131 4.31 -2.69 1.18
CA LEU A 131 3.64 -1.50 1.69
C LEU A 131 2.19 -1.81 2.02
N VAL A 132 1.73 -1.36 3.19
CA VAL A 132 0.35 -1.48 3.67
C VAL A 132 -0.22 -0.08 3.92
N GLY A 133 -1.46 0.15 3.51
CA GLY A 133 -2.22 1.36 3.83
C GLY A 133 -2.68 1.40 5.28
N MET A 134 -3.02 2.59 5.79
CA MET A 134 -3.49 2.79 7.17
C MET A 134 -4.99 2.51 7.39
N ASP A 135 -5.71 2.19 6.33
CA ASP A 135 -7.17 2.26 6.28
C ASP A 135 -7.87 0.90 6.34
N THR A 136 -7.09 -0.18 6.56
CA THR A 136 -7.56 -1.57 6.60
C THR A 136 -7.21 -2.25 7.94
N PRO A 137 -7.87 -1.86 9.06
CA PRO A 137 -7.58 -2.41 10.40
C PRO A 137 -7.87 -3.91 10.56
N GLN A 138 -8.52 -4.55 9.60
CA GLN A 138 -8.75 -6.00 9.54
C GLN A 138 -7.54 -6.78 9.00
N VAL A 139 -6.44 -6.11 8.64
CA VAL A 139 -5.20 -6.79 8.24
C VAL A 139 -4.68 -7.64 9.39
N THR A 140 -4.32 -8.88 9.06
CA THR A 140 -3.73 -9.84 10.00
C THR A 140 -2.43 -10.42 9.45
N PRO A 141 -1.54 -10.97 10.29
CA PRO A 141 -0.37 -11.70 9.82
C PRO A 141 -0.71 -12.82 8.82
N ALA A 142 -1.81 -13.54 9.03
CA ALA A 142 -2.25 -14.62 8.13
C ALA A 142 -2.59 -14.13 6.71
N LEU A 143 -3.09 -12.90 6.55
CA LEU A 143 -3.37 -12.33 5.23
C LEU A 143 -2.08 -12.03 4.44
N LEU A 144 -0.99 -11.72 5.11
CA LEU A 144 0.29 -11.37 4.49
C LEU A 144 1.30 -12.52 4.49
N GLU A 145 1.00 -13.63 5.17
CA GLU A 145 1.86 -14.82 5.22
C GLU A 145 2.27 -15.30 3.82
N PRO A 146 1.38 -15.34 2.79
CA PRO A 146 1.79 -15.76 1.44
C PRO A 146 2.90 -14.91 0.83
N ALA A 147 3.01 -13.62 1.21
CA ALA A 147 4.03 -12.70 0.72
C ALA A 147 5.31 -12.72 1.60
N LEU A 148 5.17 -13.05 2.87
CA LEU A 148 6.24 -12.96 3.87
C LEU A 148 6.81 -14.32 4.28
N GLY A 149 6.21 -15.42 3.81
CA GLY A 149 6.69 -16.79 4.02
C GLY A 149 7.98 -17.07 3.23
N PRO A 150 8.61 -18.23 3.48
CA PRO A 150 9.92 -18.59 2.90
C PRO A 150 9.98 -18.51 1.37
N ASP A 151 8.85 -18.82 0.71
CA ASP A 151 8.74 -18.85 -0.75
C ASP A 151 7.99 -17.63 -1.32
N GLY A 152 7.76 -16.62 -0.49
CA GLY A 152 6.89 -15.48 -0.83
C GLY A 152 7.30 -14.75 -2.11
N TRP A 153 8.59 -14.66 -2.38
CA TRP A 153 9.14 -13.93 -3.53
C TRP A 153 9.75 -14.82 -4.62
N GLN A 154 9.74 -16.17 -4.47
CA GLN A 154 10.42 -17.05 -5.40
C GLN A 154 9.85 -17.04 -6.82
N GLU A 155 8.51 -16.95 -6.95
CA GLU A 155 7.84 -17.06 -8.23
C GLU A 155 7.07 -15.81 -8.62
N CYS A 156 7.28 -14.69 -7.92
CA CYS A 156 6.63 -13.43 -8.23
C CYS A 156 7.57 -12.24 -8.02
N ASP A 157 7.29 -11.18 -8.76
CA ASP A 157 8.04 -9.93 -8.71
C ASP A 157 7.25 -8.87 -7.93
N ALA A 158 5.93 -9.07 -7.80
CA ALA A 158 5.06 -8.18 -7.05
C ALA A 158 3.89 -8.92 -6.38
N TRP A 159 3.46 -8.39 -5.23
CA TRP A 159 2.24 -8.74 -4.53
C TRP A 159 1.25 -7.59 -4.60
N PHE A 160 -0.03 -7.90 -4.82
CA PHE A 160 -1.06 -6.90 -4.96
C PHE A 160 -2.31 -7.29 -4.16
N GLY A 161 -2.70 -6.47 -3.20
CA GLY A 161 -3.94 -6.61 -2.43
C GLY A 161 -4.95 -5.55 -2.86
N PRO A 162 -5.99 -5.91 -3.64
CA PRO A 162 -6.98 -4.96 -4.11
C PRO A 162 -7.84 -4.42 -2.97
N ALA A 163 -8.22 -3.15 -3.05
CA ALA A 163 -9.24 -2.54 -2.21
C ALA A 163 -10.60 -2.56 -2.93
N LEU A 164 -11.69 -2.67 -2.16
CA LEU A 164 -13.05 -2.77 -2.74
C LEU A 164 -13.53 -1.46 -3.39
N ASP A 165 -12.86 -0.35 -3.13
CA ASP A 165 -13.12 0.96 -3.74
C ASP A 165 -12.48 1.11 -5.15
N GLY A 166 -11.74 0.08 -5.60
CA GLY A 166 -10.99 0.08 -6.86
C GLY A 166 -9.53 0.53 -6.73
N GLY A 167 -9.05 0.78 -5.51
CA GLY A 167 -7.66 1.00 -5.17
C GLY A 167 -6.91 -0.28 -4.80
N PHE A 168 -5.93 -0.15 -3.94
CA PHE A 168 -5.22 -1.26 -3.31
C PHE A 168 -4.85 -0.92 -1.87
N TRP A 169 -4.98 -1.92 -0.98
CA TRP A 169 -4.62 -1.79 0.43
C TRP A 169 -3.16 -2.17 0.70
N THR A 170 -2.56 -2.97 -0.20
CA THR A 170 -1.15 -3.36 -0.12
C THR A 170 -0.55 -3.55 -1.50
N LEU A 171 0.72 -3.22 -1.61
CA LEU A 171 1.56 -3.46 -2.77
C LEU A 171 2.93 -3.93 -2.28
N GLY A 172 3.39 -5.06 -2.80
CA GLY A 172 4.74 -5.56 -2.55
C GLY A 172 5.56 -5.59 -3.83
N LEU A 173 6.85 -5.33 -3.72
CA LEU A 173 7.82 -5.40 -4.82
C LEU A 173 9.04 -6.19 -4.35
N ALA A 174 9.42 -7.24 -5.09
CA ALA A 174 10.64 -8.01 -4.83
C ALA A 174 11.88 -7.11 -4.98
N ARG A 175 11.82 -6.19 -5.90
CA ARG A 175 12.82 -5.13 -6.13
C ARG A 175 12.08 -3.78 -6.18
N PRO A 176 12.14 -2.98 -5.11
CA PRO A 176 11.49 -1.68 -5.06
C PRO A 176 12.01 -0.75 -6.16
N ASP A 177 11.13 -0.40 -7.11
CA ASP A 177 11.41 0.61 -8.13
C ASP A 177 10.37 1.73 -8.03
N PRO A 178 10.78 2.94 -7.63
CA PRO A 178 9.89 4.11 -7.58
C PRO A 178 9.21 4.45 -8.90
N ALA A 179 9.78 4.08 -10.05
CA ALA A 179 9.20 4.34 -11.37
C ALA A 179 7.89 3.59 -11.59
N LEU A 180 7.69 2.45 -10.93
CA LEU A 180 6.47 1.65 -11.01
C LEU A 180 5.24 2.36 -10.42
N LEU A 181 5.44 3.37 -9.58
CA LEU A 181 4.36 4.10 -8.89
C LEU A 181 4.09 5.47 -9.53
N ARG A 182 5.15 6.14 -10.02
CA ARG A 182 5.03 7.51 -10.54
C ARG A 182 4.13 7.58 -11.76
N GLY A 183 3.21 8.56 -11.74
CA GLY A 183 2.27 8.79 -12.85
C GLY A 183 1.11 7.80 -12.92
N VAL A 184 0.98 6.86 -11.96
CA VAL A 184 -0.21 6.02 -11.84
C VAL A 184 -1.35 6.89 -11.29
N PRO A 185 -2.53 6.94 -11.95
CA PRO A 185 -3.68 7.71 -11.46
C PRO A 185 -4.11 7.19 -10.09
N MET A 186 -4.07 8.07 -9.08
CA MET A 186 -4.43 7.72 -7.69
C MET A 186 -5.79 8.27 -7.29
N SER A 187 -6.38 7.67 -6.24
CA SER A 187 -7.66 8.10 -5.64
C SER A 187 -8.83 8.06 -6.63
N THR A 188 -8.83 7.08 -7.53
CA THR A 188 -9.92 6.79 -8.47
C THR A 188 -10.36 5.34 -8.36
N ALA A 189 -11.56 5.02 -8.81
CA ALA A 189 -12.06 3.64 -8.83
C ALA A 189 -11.27 2.69 -9.78
N THR A 190 -10.34 3.23 -10.56
CA THR A 190 -9.49 2.46 -11.49
C THR A 190 -8.01 2.45 -11.09
N THR A 191 -7.66 3.02 -9.94
CA THR A 191 -6.27 3.10 -9.45
C THR A 191 -5.61 1.72 -9.40
N GLY A 192 -6.29 0.72 -8.85
CA GLY A 192 -5.76 -0.64 -8.73
C GLY A 192 -5.51 -1.27 -10.10
N GLN A 193 -6.42 -1.08 -11.07
CA GLN A 193 -6.21 -1.60 -12.42
C GLN A 193 -5.05 -0.88 -13.12
N ALA A 194 -4.97 0.44 -13.01
CA ALA A 194 -3.86 1.20 -13.59
C ALA A 194 -2.49 0.79 -13.00
N GLN A 195 -2.44 0.47 -11.71
CA GLN A 195 -1.23 -0.06 -11.08
C GLN A 195 -0.87 -1.45 -11.61
N LEU A 196 -1.86 -2.34 -11.75
CA LEU A 196 -1.64 -3.68 -12.31
C LEU A 196 -1.17 -3.62 -13.77
N ASP A 197 -1.75 -2.71 -14.57
CA ASP A 197 -1.35 -2.51 -15.97
C ASP A 197 0.10 -2.01 -16.06
N ARG A 198 0.52 -1.11 -15.16
CA ARG A 198 1.92 -0.66 -15.06
C ARG A 198 2.86 -1.83 -14.73
N LEU A 199 2.53 -2.67 -13.75
CA LEU A 199 3.35 -3.83 -13.40
C LEU A 199 3.43 -4.82 -14.56
N ALA A 200 2.33 -5.04 -15.28
CA ALA A 200 2.29 -5.93 -16.45
C ALA A 200 3.10 -5.37 -17.64
N GLN A 201 3.07 -4.05 -17.89
CA GLN A 201 3.87 -3.39 -18.91
C GLN A 201 5.39 -3.56 -18.69
N GLU A 202 5.81 -3.61 -17.42
CA GLU A 202 7.20 -3.87 -17.04
C GLU A 202 7.53 -5.38 -16.95
N GLY A 203 6.59 -6.25 -17.36
CA GLY A 203 6.78 -7.70 -17.43
C GLY A 203 6.83 -8.40 -16.08
N LEU A 204 6.33 -7.76 -15.00
CA LEU A 204 6.40 -8.32 -13.65
C LEU A 204 5.32 -9.37 -13.42
N ARG A 205 5.71 -10.48 -12.79
CA ARG A 205 4.80 -11.56 -12.34
C ARG A 205 4.14 -11.11 -11.05
N VAL A 206 2.81 -10.89 -11.10
CA VAL A 206 2.03 -10.39 -9.97
C VAL A 206 1.23 -11.52 -9.33
N ARG A 207 1.41 -11.74 -8.03
CA ARG A 207 0.50 -12.56 -7.20
C ARG A 207 -0.46 -11.67 -6.44
N ARG A 208 -1.67 -12.19 -6.18
CA ARG A 208 -2.73 -11.41 -5.52
C ARG A 208 -2.98 -11.91 -4.10
N LEU A 209 -3.26 -10.97 -3.23
CA LEU A 209 -3.81 -11.16 -1.90
C LEU A 209 -5.33 -10.94 -1.92
N PRO A 210 -6.07 -11.36 -0.87
CA PRO A 210 -7.49 -11.12 -0.78
C PRO A 210 -7.85 -9.64 -0.89
N ALA A 211 -9.03 -9.35 -1.46
CA ALA A 211 -9.57 -7.99 -1.47
C ALA A 211 -10.04 -7.59 -0.07
N LEU A 212 -9.72 -6.37 0.35
CA LEU A 212 -10.17 -5.80 1.62
C LEU A 212 -10.99 -4.53 1.39
N ARG A 213 -11.79 -4.19 2.38
CA ARG A 213 -12.54 -2.94 2.44
C ARG A 213 -11.77 -1.89 3.20
N ASP A 214 -11.53 -0.75 2.58
CA ASP A 214 -10.99 0.42 3.25
C ASP A 214 -12.07 1.11 4.08
N VAL A 215 -11.70 1.69 5.20
CA VAL A 215 -12.60 2.48 6.02
C VAL A 215 -12.68 3.90 5.47
N ASP A 216 -13.62 4.19 4.59
CA ASP A 216 -13.80 5.53 4.04
C ASP A 216 -15.09 6.21 4.45
N THR A 217 -16.17 5.46 4.63
CA THR A 217 -17.50 5.96 5.02
C THR A 217 -17.93 5.36 6.36
N ALA A 218 -19.02 5.91 6.92
CA ALA A 218 -19.63 5.37 8.13
C ALA A 218 -20.09 3.91 7.95
N GLU A 219 -20.59 3.57 6.77
CA GLU A 219 -20.98 2.20 6.43
C GLU A 219 -19.76 1.27 6.40
N ASP A 220 -18.66 1.70 5.78
CA ASP A 220 -17.40 0.93 5.79
C ASP A 220 -16.89 0.71 7.20
N ALA A 221 -16.94 1.75 8.05
CA ALA A 221 -16.51 1.64 9.44
C ALA A 221 -17.26 0.53 10.19
N VAL A 222 -18.58 0.44 10.01
CA VAL A 222 -19.40 -0.59 10.66
C VAL A 222 -19.11 -1.98 10.07
N ARG A 223 -18.97 -2.10 8.75
CA ARG A 223 -18.66 -3.37 8.09
C ARG A 223 -17.30 -3.91 8.51
N VAL A 224 -16.27 -3.07 8.45
CA VAL A 224 -14.90 -3.44 8.84
C VAL A 224 -14.81 -3.78 10.33
N ALA A 225 -15.53 -3.07 11.20
CA ALA A 225 -15.62 -3.42 12.62
C ALA A 225 -16.24 -4.82 12.85
N ALA A 226 -17.20 -5.21 12.02
CA ALA A 226 -17.80 -6.55 12.08
C ALA A 226 -16.87 -7.65 11.53
N GLU A 227 -15.99 -7.33 10.59
CA GLU A 227 -14.96 -8.24 10.04
C GLU A 227 -13.81 -8.48 11.05
N ALA A 228 -13.52 -7.51 11.93
CA ALA A 228 -12.45 -7.57 12.93
C ALA A 228 -12.97 -7.27 14.36
N PRO A 229 -13.87 -8.11 14.94
CA PRO A 229 -14.61 -7.80 16.17
C PRO A 229 -13.71 -7.65 17.42
N GLY A 230 -12.51 -8.22 17.41
CA GLY A 230 -11.55 -8.12 18.51
C GLY A 230 -10.58 -6.92 18.40
N SER A 231 -10.70 -6.10 17.37
CA SER A 231 -9.79 -4.98 17.12
C SER A 231 -10.10 -3.76 17.99
N ARG A 232 -9.11 -2.89 18.19
CA ARG A 232 -9.32 -1.57 18.78
C ARG A 232 -10.25 -0.71 17.94
N PHE A 233 -10.16 -0.86 16.62
CA PHE A 233 -11.04 -0.18 15.70
C PHE A 233 -12.51 -0.55 15.95
N ALA A 234 -12.82 -1.84 16.08
CA ALA A 234 -14.19 -2.30 16.39
C ALA A 234 -14.69 -1.74 17.73
N ALA A 235 -13.84 -1.72 18.75
CA ALA A 235 -14.18 -1.12 20.05
C ALA A 235 -14.42 0.41 19.92
N ALA A 236 -13.61 1.10 19.12
CA ALA A 236 -13.79 2.52 18.86
C ALA A 236 -15.10 2.81 18.10
N VAL A 237 -15.47 2.00 17.09
CA VAL A 237 -16.76 2.10 16.37
C VAL A 237 -17.93 1.89 17.31
N ALA A 238 -17.88 0.87 18.18
CA ALA A 238 -18.93 0.60 19.16
C ALA A 238 -19.13 1.74 20.16
N ALA A 239 -18.10 2.53 20.43
CA ALA A 239 -18.16 3.72 21.30
C ALA A 239 -18.76 4.97 20.62
N VAL A 240 -19.02 4.95 19.30
CA VAL A 240 -19.63 6.06 18.55
C VAL A 240 -21.13 5.80 18.42
N PRO A 241 -22.02 6.52 19.18
CA PRO A 241 -23.45 6.27 19.16
C PRO A 241 -24.07 6.46 17.78
N GLU A 242 -23.58 7.40 17.00
CA GLU A 242 -24.07 7.76 15.67
C GLU A 242 -23.84 6.65 14.62
N LEU A 243 -22.95 5.69 14.87
CA LEU A 243 -22.71 4.53 14.01
C LEU A 243 -23.59 3.33 14.36
N ARG A 244 -24.28 3.32 15.53
CA ARG A 244 -25.14 2.20 15.96
C ARG A 244 -26.33 1.92 15.05
N PRO A 245 -27.04 2.92 14.44
CA PRO A 245 -28.14 2.69 13.53
C PRO A 245 -27.69 2.18 12.15
N TYR A 246 -26.40 2.29 11.82
CA TYR A 246 -25.86 1.78 10.57
C TYR A 246 -25.87 0.25 10.58
N ARG A 247 -26.97 -0.35 10.13
CA ARG A 247 -27.05 -1.79 9.85
C ARG A 247 -26.68 -2.02 8.39
N PRO A 248 -25.67 -2.83 8.08
CA PRO A 248 -25.31 -3.17 6.69
C PRO A 248 -26.54 -3.69 5.94
N GLY A 249 -26.91 -3.07 4.81
CA GLY A 249 -28.01 -3.49 3.96
C GLY A 249 -29.38 -2.86 4.22
N ILE A 250 -29.51 -1.93 5.17
CA ILE A 250 -30.74 -1.15 5.35
C ILE A 250 -30.45 0.32 4.93
N PRO A 251 -31.11 0.86 3.89
CA PRO A 251 -30.96 2.27 3.55
C PRO A 251 -31.35 3.12 4.75
N ALA A 252 -30.58 4.19 5.04
CA ALA A 252 -30.84 5.12 6.12
C ALA A 252 -32.29 5.61 6.03
N GLY A 253 -33.10 5.28 7.03
CA GLY A 253 -34.46 5.74 7.14
C GLY A 253 -34.46 7.27 7.26
N ARG A 254 -35.36 7.94 6.52
CA ARG A 254 -35.61 9.38 6.63
C ARG A 254 -35.85 9.75 8.09
N SER A 255 -35.22 10.83 8.53
CA SER A 255 -35.42 11.41 9.87
C SER A 255 -36.93 11.60 10.17
N PRO A 256 -37.38 11.36 11.42
CA PRO A 256 -38.80 11.42 11.76
C PRO A 256 -39.38 12.86 11.91
N GLU A 257 -38.80 13.84 11.28
CA GLU A 257 -39.23 15.25 11.44
C GLU A 257 -40.06 15.81 10.29
N GLU A 258 -40.75 14.98 9.49
CA GLU A 258 -41.64 15.53 8.45
C GLU A 258 -43.02 14.84 8.45
N THR A 259 -43.70 14.88 9.62
CA THR A 259 -45.12 14.59 9.70
C THR A 259 -45.77 15.50 10.76
N ALA A 260 -45.79 16.80 10.47
CA ALA A 260 -46.73 17.70 11.12
C ALA A 260 -48.06 17.63 10.33
N PRO A 261 -49.21 17.30 10.94
CA PRO A 261 -50.48 17.33 10.24
C PRO A 261 -50.91 18.78 10.04
N HIS A 262 -51.13 19.14 8.79
CA HIS A 262 -51.87 20.36 8.43
C HIS A 262 -53.21 20.37 9.14
N ARG A 263 -53.39 21.25 10.13
CA ARG A 263 -54.72 21.62 10.66
C ARG A 263 -55.42 22.40 9.59
N THR A 264 -56.36 21.77 8.95
CA THR A 264 -57.38 22.42 8.12
C THR A 264 -58.29 23.25 9.04
N ALA A 265 -58.28 24.55 8.91
CA ALA A 265 -59.37 25.41 9.41
C ALA A 265 -60.48 25.35 8.36
N ALA A 266 -61.65 24.94 8.78
CA ALA A 266 -62.91 25.10 8.03
C ALA A 266 -63.72 26.23 8.66
N PRO A 267 -64.71 26.81 7.91
CA PRO A 267 -65.13 28.18 7.88
C PRO A 267 -65.96 28.69 9.08
#